data_f10b3f74c758f451bb1e1f261699dba3
#
_entry.id   f10b3f74c758f451bb1e1f261699dba3
#
_cell.length_a   1.000
_cell.length_b   1.000
_cell.length_c   1.000
_cell.angle_alpha   90.00
_cell.angle_beta   90.00
_cell.angle_gamma   90.00
#
_symmetry.space_group_name_H-M   'P 1'
#
loop_
_entity.id
_entity.type
_entity.pdbx_description
1 polymer ?
#
loop_
_entity_poly.entity_id
_entity_poly.type
_entity_poly.pdbx_seq_one_letter_code
_entity_poly.pdbx_strand_id
1 'polypeptide(L)'
;EACAALGEETQDIIEKMLKKVSSVSEEEARALTLFGKNGYYFWEDLHYNAVELIKELKVPTYIGQGRRDPIVSEEEGRIAYADAIGDNMTFMSFKAFRGLNHILMNDLTVDENGLPEYAVATHIDTQAGRTLAQWVLNLFMIEEE
;
A
#
# COMPACT_ATOMS: atom_id res chain seq x y z
N GLU A 1 -10.31 5.61 5.77
CA GLU A 1 -11.64 5.02 6.06
C GLU A 1 -11.58 3.95 7.16
N ALA A 2 -10.55 3.08 7.21
CA ALA A 2 -10.42 2.11 8.31
C ALA A 2 -10.33 2.78 9.70
N CYS A 3 -9.75 3.96 9.80
CA CYS A 3 -9.74 4.75 11.04
C CYS A 3 -11.10 5.35 11.39
N ALA A 4 -11.96 5.63 10.43
CA ALA A 4 -13.28 6.21 10.67
C ALA A 4 -14.25 5.25 11.40
N ALA A 5 -13.97 3.95 11.39
CA ALA A 5 -14.72 2.94 12.15
C ALA A 5 -14.30 2.87 13.63
N LEU A 6 -13.18 3.48 14.01
CA LEU A 6 -12.71 3.54 15.38
C LEU A 6 -13.37 4.74 16.08
N GLY A 7 -13.75 4.58 17.37
CA GLY A 7 -14.27 5.70 18.14
C GLY A 7 -13.24 6.84 18.27
N GLU A 8 -13.71 8.08 18.43
CA GLU A 8 -12.85 9.29 18.50
C GLU A 8 -11.72 9.15 19.54
N GLU A 9 -11.99 8.56 20.68
CA GLU A 9 -10.99 8.34 21.73
C GLU A 9 -9.85 7.41 21.27
N THR A 10 -10.16 6.39 20.46
CA THR A 10 -9.17 5.46 19.91
C THR A 10 -8.33 6.15 18.83
N GLN A 11 -8.94 6.97 17.98
CA GLN A 11 -8.24 7.77 16.97
C GLN A 11 -7.24 8.73 17.62
N ASP A 12 -7.66 9.45 18.66
CA ASP A 12 -6.80 10.35 19.44
C ASP A 12 -5.58 9.63 20.03
N ILE A 13 -5.76 8.42 20.54
CA ILE A 13 -4.66 7.61 21.07
C ILE A 13 -3.67 7.23 19.96
N ILE A 14 -4.17 6.78 18.82
CA ILE A 14 -3.35 6.41 17.68
C ILE A 14 -2.54 7.61 17.19
N GLU A 15 -3.18 8.77 16.99
CA GLU A 15 -2.50 9.98 16.54
C GLU A 15 -1.40 10.43 17.49
N LYS A 16 -1.67 10.43 18.80
CA LYS A 16 -0.66 10.75 19.84
C LYS A 16 0.52 9.79 19.80
N MET A 17 0.26 8.50 19.61
CA MET A 17 1.32 7.50 19.53
C MET A 17 2.16 7.66 18.25
N LEU A 18 1.54 7.86 17.08
CA LEU A 18 2.23 8.10 15.81
C LEU A 18 3.06 9.39 15.88
N LYS A 19 2.50 10.47 16.45
CA LYS A 19 3.23 11.73 16.68
C LYS A 19 4.43 11.55 17.60
N LYS A 20 4.30 10.73 18.63
CA LYS A 20 5.44 10.40 19.51
C LYS A 20 6.52 9.66 18.74
N VAL A 21 6.17 8.66 17.96
CA VAL A 21 7.14 7.89 17.17
C VAL A 21 7.82 8.74 16.11
N SER A 22 7.11 9.63 15.44
CA SER A 22 7.69 10.51 14.43
C SER A 22 8.69 11.53 14.99
N SER A 23 8.66 11.77 16.30
CA SER A 23 9.49 12.77 16.96
C SER A 23 10.74 12.24 17.66
N VAL A 24 10.90 10.92 17.74
CA VAL A 24 12.06 10.28 18.37
C VAL A 24 13.12 9.88 17.34
N SER A 25 14.33 9.61 17.80
CA SER A 25 15.39 9.05 16.94
C SER A 25 15.08 7.60 16.53
N GLU A 26 15.76 7.13 15.49
CA GLU A 26 15.67 5.72 15.04
C GLU A 26 15.99 4.75 16.20
N GLU A 27 17.04 5.01 16.98
CA GLU A 27 17.44 4.18 18.10
C GLU A 27 16.36 4.11 19.18
N GLU A 28 15.76 5.25 19.52
CA GLU A 28 14.65 5.32 20.47
C GLU A 28 13.41 4.61 19.95
N ALA A 29 13.10 4.74 18.66
CA ALA A 29 11.99 4.03 18.03
C ALA A 29 12.16 2.51 18.10
N ARG A 30 13.38 1.99 17.94
CA ARG A 30 13.70 0.56 18.09
C ARG A 30 13.46 0.03 19.50
N ALA A 31 13.55 0.89 20.52
CA ALA A 31 13.28 0.54 21.92
C ALA A 31 11.79 0.60 22.27
N LEU A 32 10.94 1.19 21.43
CA LEU A 32 9.51 1.31 21.67
C LEU A 32 8.73 0.06 21.23
N THR A 33 7.60 -0.19 21.89
CA THR A 33 6.59 -1.15 21.46
C THR A 33 5.25 -0.43 21.34
N LEU A 34 4.61 -0.52 20.17
CA LEU A 34 3.34 0.11 19.85
C LEU A 34 2.42 -0.90 19.20
N PHE A 35 1.21 -1.05 19.69
CA PHE A 35 0.20 -1.99 19.16
C PHE A 35 0.74 -3.42 18.98
N GLY A 36 1.63 -3.87 19.89
CA GLY A 36 2.28 -5.18 19.83
C GLY A 36 3.37 -5.33 18.77
N LYS A 37 3.77 -4.23 18.11
CA LYS A 37 4.83 -4.18 17.10
C LYS A 37 6.01 -3.34 17.58
N ASN A 38 7.19 -3.57 17.01
CA ASN A 38 8.35 -2.69 17.27
C ASN A 38 8.05 -1.28 16.75
N GLY A 39 8.36 -0.25 17.54
CA GLY A 39 8.11 1.14 17.18
C GLY A 39 8.86 1.59 15.94
N TYR A 40 10.00 0.97 15.64
CA TYR A 40 10.77 1.24 14.42
C TYR A 40 9.95 0.97 13.13
N TYR A 41 9.06 -0.02 13.13
CA TYR A 41 8.16 -0.27 12.00
C TYR A 41 7.33 0.97 11.64
N PHE A 42 6.75 1.63 12.63
CA PHE A 42 5.98 2.85 12.41
C PHE A 42 6.87 4.07 12.13
N TRP A 43 8.04 4.13 12.77
CA TRP A 43 9.01 5.19 12.54
C TRP A 43 9.51 5.18 11.10
N GLU A 44 9.86 4.01 10.60
CA GLU A 44 10.31 3.80 9.22
C GLU A 44 9.21 4.22 8.23
N ASP A 45 7.97 3.73 8.41
CA ASP A 45 6.82 4.07 7.57
C ASP A 45 6.56 5.59 7.52
N LEU A 46 6.67 6.27 8.66
CA LEU A 46 6.49 7.72 8.75
C LEU A 46 7.63 8.56 8.15
N HIS A 47 8.84 8.00 8.04
CA HIS A 47 10.01 8.69 7.50
C HIS A 47 10.34 8.29 6.06
N TYR A 48 9.78 7.20 5.56
CA TYR A 48 9.91 6.82 4.17
C TYR A 48 8.94 7.58 3.28
N ASN A 49 9.49 8.30 2.32
CA ASN A 49 8.69 8.86 1.23
C ASN A 49 8.85 7.97 -0.01
N ALA A 50 7.94 7.01 -0.20
CA ALA A 50 7.99 6.06 -1.31
C ALA A 50 7.97 6.76 -2.67
N VAL A 51 7.27 7.89 -2.81
CA VAL A 51 7.20 8.67 -4.05
C VAL A 51 8.57 9.25 -4.41
N GLU A 52 9.24 9.86 -3.43
CA GLU A 52 10.58 10.44 -3.65
C GLU A 52 11.61 9.34 -3.97
N LEU A 53 11.56 8.20 -3.28
CA LEU A 53 12.42 7.06 -3.58
C LEU A 53 12.20 6.52 -5.01
N ILE A 54 10.96 6.39 -5.44
CA ILE A 54 10.62 5.96 -6.80
C ILE A 54 11.19 6.93 -7.83
N LYS A 55 11.06 8.25 -7.60
CA LYS A 55 11.60 9.29 -8.47
C LYS A 55 13.12 9.29 -8.54
N GLU A 56 13.78 9.05 -7.40
CA GLU A 56 15.23 9.03 -7.29
C GLU A 56 15.82 7.79 -7.97
N LEU A 57 15.31 6.63 -7.63
CA LEU A 57 15.83 5.34 -8.10
C LEU A 57 15.52 5.08 -9.58
N LYS A 58 14.41 5.60 -10.11
CA LYS A 58 13.95 5.42 -11.50
C LYS A 58 13.93 3.96 -11.97
N VAL A 59 13.72 3.04 -11.05
CA VAL A 59 13.61 1.62 -11.37
C VAL A 59 12.23 1.31 -11.96
N PRO A 60 12.11 0.34 -12.87
CA PRO A 60 10.81 -0.10 -13.34
C PRO A 60 9.90 -0.48 -12.18
N THR A 61 8.79 0.21 -12.04
CA THR A 61 7.86 0.07 -10.92
C THR A 61 6.45 -0.20 -11.42
N TYR A 62 5.82 -1.22 -10.85
CA TYR A 62 4.43 -1.57 -11.15
C TYR A 62 3.56 -1.37 -9.92
N ILE A 63 2.50 -0.58 -10.06
CA ILE A 63 1.50 -0.37 -9.02
C ILE A 63 0.17 -0.96 -9.49
N GLY A 64 -0.22 -2.07 -8.87
CA GLY A 64 -1.50 -2.72 -9.08
C GLY A 64 -2.42 -2.51 -7.90
N GLN A 65 -3.66 -2.07 -8.13
CA GLN A 65 -4.63 -1.83 -7.07
C GLN A 65 -6.02 -2.39 -7.42
N GLY A 66 -6.65 -3.03 -6.44
CA GLY A 66 -8.06 -3.42 -6.54
C GLY A 66 -8.97 -2.20 -6.37
N ARG A 67 -9.99 -2.05 -7.24
CA ARG A 67 -10.97 -0.95 -7.12
C ARG A 67 -12.00 -1.14 -6.01
N ARG A 68 -12.01 -2.32 -5.39
CA ARG A 68 -12.82 -2.64 -4.21
C ARG A 68 -11.96 -2.81 -2.96
N ASP A 69 -10.80 -2.15 -2.95
CA ASP A 69 -9.94 -2.08 -1.80
C ASP A 69 -10.61 -1.25 -0.69
N PRO A 70 -10.98 -1.87 0.43
CA PRO A 70 -11.63 -1.14 1.54
C PRO A 70 -10.60 -0.49 2.48
N ILE A 71 -9.31 -0.77 2.30
CA ILE A 71 -8.23 -0.29 3.17
C ILE A 71 -7.61 0.97 2.57
N VAL A 72 -7.32 0.93 1.26
CA VAL A 72 -6.75 2.07 0.53
C VAL A 72 -7.62 2.36 -0.67
N SER A 73 -8.24 3.52 -0.70
CA SER A 73 -9.04 3.95 -1.85
C SER A 73 -8.19 4.14 -3.10
N GLU A 74 -8.79 4.12 -4.28
CA GLU A 74 -8.06 4.35 -5.53
C GLU A 74 -7.46 5.76 -5.57
N GLU A 75 -8.12 6.74 -4.94
CA GLU A 75 -7.67 8.11 -4.80
C GLU A 75 -6.43 8.23 -3.90
N GLU A 76 -6.44 7.57 -2.74
CA GLU A 76 -5.34 7.60 -1.78
C GLU A 76 -4.15 6.72 -2.20
N GLY A 77 -4.40 5.72 -3.04
CA GLY A 77 -3.38 4.80 -3.56
C GLY A 77 -2.91 5.22 -4.96
N ARG A 78 -3.37 4.48 -5.97
CA ARG A 78 -2.90 4.60 -7.35
C ARG A 78 -2.95 6.02 -7.93
N ILE A 79 -4.04 6.77 -7.68
CA ILE A 79 -4.20 8.12 -8.22
C ILE A 79 -3.21 9.08 -7.53
N ALA A 80 -3.13 9.04 -6.19
CA ALA A 80 -2.18 9.86 -5.45
C ALA A 80 -0.73 9.61 -5.86
N TYR A 81 -0.35 8.35 -6.10
CA TYR A 81 0.98 8.02 -6.64
C TYR A 81 1.18 8.58 -8.06
N ALA A 82 0.18 8.43 -8.93
CA ALA A 82 0.26 8.94 -10.30
C ALA A 82 0.44 10.47 -10.32
N ASP A 83 -0.36 11.19 -9.52
CA ASP A 83 -0.31 12.64 -9.42
C ASP A 83 1.01 13.13 -8.82
N ALA A 84 1.49 12.47 -7.76
CA ALA A 84 2.72 12.84 -7.07
C ALA A 84 3.98 12.60 -7.91
N ILE A 85 3.99 11.56 -8.75
CA ILE A 85 5.12 11.24 -9.62
C ILE A 85 5.10 12.09 -10.91
N GLY A 86 3.91 12.41 -11.45
CA GLY A 86 3.72 13.27 -12.63
C GLY A 86 4.00 12.58 -13.97
N ASP A 87 4.03 13.36 -15.07
CA ASP A 87 4.01 12.83 -16.44
C ASP A 87 5.33 12.22 -16.95
N ASN A 88 6.44 12.32 -16.22
CA ASN A 88 7.74 11.81 -16.64
C ASN A 88 8.00 10.35 -16.26
N MET A 89 7.03 9.46 -16.52
CA MET A 89 6.97 8.13 -15.92
C MET A 89 7.19 6.97 -16.88
N THR A 90 8.19 7.04 -17.72
CA THR A 90 8.51 5.94 -18.65
C THR A 90 8.84 4.62 -17.93
N PHE A 91 9.22 4.68 -16.66
CA PHE A 91 9.53 3.51 -15.83
C PHE A 91 8.38 3.05 -14.92
N MET A 92 7.23 3.75 -14.93
CA MET A 92 6.09 3.42 -14.09
C MET A 92 4.97 2.75 -14.87
N SER A 93 4.31 1.81 -14.24
CA SER A 93 3.09 1.17 -14.76
C SER A 93 2.01 1.13 -13.68
N PHE A 94 0.82 1.62 -14.02
CA PHE A 94 -0.33 1.61 -13.13
C PHE A 94 -1.44 0.72 -13.67
N LYS A 95 -1.99 -0.11 -12.81
CA LYS A 95 -3.11 -0.97 -13.16
C LYS A 95 -4.16 -1.01 -12.07
N ALA A 96 -5.38 -0.61 -12.41
CA ALA A 96 -6.54 -0.80 -11.55
C ALA A 96 -7.30 -2.07 -11.96
N PHE A 97 -7.62 -2.93 -11.00
CA PHE A 97 -8.35 -4.17 -11.20
C PHE A 97 -9.79 -4.03 -10.70
N ARG A 98 -10.74 -4.02 -11.63
CA ARG A 98 -12.16 -3.90 -11.29
C ARG A 98 -12.63 -5.14 -10.52
N GLY A 99 -13.23 -4.93 -9.35
CA GLY A 99 -13.83 -5.99 -8.56
C GLY A 99 -12.87 -6.68 -7.58
N LEU A 100 -11.58 -6.34 -7.59
CA LEU A 100 -10.61 -6.92 -6.67
C LEU A 100 -10.46 -6.07 -5.39
N ASN A 101 -10.16 -6.76 -4.28
CA ASN A 101 -9.90 -6.17 -2.97
C ASN A 101 -8.41 -5.80 -2.79
N HIS A 102 -8.01 -5.46 -1.55
CA HIS A 102 -6.65 -5.05 -1.19
C HIS A 102 -5.56 -6.07 -1.56
N ILE A 103 -5.85 -7.35 -1.45
CA ILE A 103 -4.91 -8.44 -1.79
C ILE A 103 -5.16 -9.03 -3.18
N LEU A 104 -5.81 -8.27 -4.05
CA LEU A 104 -6.09 -8.63 -5.44
C LEU A 104 -6.91 -9.93 -5.59
N MET A 105 -7.84 -10.14 -4.70
CA MET A 105 -8.78 -11.25 -4.73
C MET A 105 -10.18 -10.75 -5.08
N ASN A 106 -10.97 -11.59 -5.72
CA ASN A 106 -12.37 -11.33 -6.05
C ASN A 106 -13.33 -11.75 -4.93
N ASP A 107 -12.81 -11.91 -3.71
CA ASP A 107 -13.64 -12.21 -2.56
C ASP A 107 -14.15 -10.92 -1.93
N LEU A 108 -15.46 -10.91 -1.65
CA LEU A 108 -16.18 -9.78 -1.09
C LEU A 108 -16.78 -10.14 0.28
N THR A 109 -16.36 -11.24 0.87
CA THR A 109 -16.78 -11.55 2.24
C THR A 109 -16.19 -10.50 3.17
N VAL A 110 -17.07 -9.92 3.95
CA VAL A 110 -16.71 -8.92 4.97
C VAL A 110 -17.23 -9.43 6.32
N ASP A 111 -16.51 -9.11 7.37
CA ASP A 111 -16.93 -9.36 8.75
C ASP A 111 -18.11 -8.46 9.14
N GLU A 112 -18.55 -8.58 10.38
CA GLU A 112 -19.64 -7.77 10.94
C GLU A 112 -19.36 -6.25 10.96
N ASN A 113 -18.08 -5.86 10.82
CA ASN A 113 -17.64 -4.46 10.77
C ASN A 113 -17.42 -3.98 9.34
N GLY A 114 -17.69 -4.82 8.32
CA GLY A 114 -17.47 -4.51 6.92
C GLY A 114 -16.02 -4.62 6.46
N LEU A 115 -15.14 -5.22 7.28
CA LEU A 115 -13.74 -5.47 6.91
C LEU A 115 -13.60 -6.80 6.16
N PRO A 116 -12.69 -6.90 5.20
CA PRO A 116 -12.49 -8.11 4.42
C PRO A 116 -12.07 -9.29 5.30
N GLU A 117 -12.75 -10.41 5.15
CA GLU A 117 -12.36 -11.67 5.76
C GLU A 117 -11.23 -12.34 4.97
N TYR A 118 -9.99 -11.95 5.22
CA TYR A 118 -8.81 -12.58 4.60
C TYR A 118 -8.54 -14.02 5.08
N ALA A 119 -9.31 -14.51 6.05
CA ALA A 119 -9.17 -15.86 6.58
C ALA A 119 -9.73 -16.94 5.65
N VAL A 120 -10.57 -16.59 4.69
CA VAL A 120 -11.08 -17.52 3.69
C VAL A 120 -9.99 -17.73 2.64
N ALA A 121 -9.50 -18.98 2.53
CA ALA A 121 -8.46 -19.32 1.56
C ALA A 121 -9.00 -19.16 0.14
N THR A 122 -8.67 -18.05 -0.50
CA THR A 122 -8.94 -17.77 -1.90
C THR A 122 -7.62 -17.55 -2.65
N HIS A 123 -7.69 -17.34 -3.94
CA HIS A 123 -6.52 -17.16 -4.78
C HIS A 123 -6.46 -15.72 -5.30
N ILE A 124 -5.25 -15.19 -5.45
CA ILE A 124 -5.03 -13.97 -6.22
C ILE A 124 -5.69 -14.16 -7.61
N ASP A 125 -6.39 -13.14 -8.05
CA ASP A 125 -7.07 -13.19 -9.36
C ASP A 125 -6.08 -13.49 -10.47
N THR A 126 -6.46 -14.46 -11.32
CA THR A 126 -5.60 -14.95 -12.39
C THR A 126 -5.21 -13.84 -13.39
N GLN A 127 -6.11 -12.87 -13.63
CA GLN A 127 -5.82 -11.75 -14.52
C GLN A 127 -4.81 -10.81 -13.89
N ALA A 128 -4.90 -10.55 -12.58
CA ALA A 128 -3.93 -9.73 -11.87
C ALA A 128 -2.53 -10.38 -11.94
N GLY A 129 -2.44 -11.66 -11.63
CA GLY A 129 -1.19 -12.42 -11.72
C GLY A 129 -0.59 -12.44 -13.13
N ARG A 130 -1.42 -12.69 -14.17
CA ARG A 130 -0.97 -12.67 -15.58
C ARG A 130 -0.49 -11.28 -16.01
N THR A 131 -1.19 -10.22 -15.61
CA THR A 131 -0.83 -8.85 -15.98
C THR A 131 0.53 -8.48 -15.39
N LEU A 132 0.77 -8.83 -14.12
CA LEU A 132 2.06 -8.62 -13.48
C LEU A 132 3.17 -9.44 -14.16
N ALA A 133 2.92 -10.72 -14.42
CA ALA A 133 3.89 -11.58 -15.11
C ALA A 133 4.25 -11.05 -16.51
N GLN A 134 3.26 -10.61 -17.28
CA GLN A 134 3.50 -10.00 -18.58
C GLN A 134 4.30 -8.71 -18.50
N TRP A 135 4.04 -7.87 -17.51
CA TRP A 135 4.83 -6.67 -17.28
C TRP A 135 6.29 -7.01 -16.98
N VAL A 136 6.55 -7.98 -16.11
CA VAL A 136 7.91 -8.45 -15.81
C VAL A 136 8.59 -8.97 -17.07
N LEU A 137 7.92 -9.84 -17.85
CA LEU A 137 8.49 -10.38 -19.09
C LEU A 137 8.84 -9.27 -20.08
N ASN A 138 8.00 -8.25 -20.22
CA ASN A 138 8.26 -7.13 -21.12
C ASN A 138 9.53 -6.35 -20.74
N LEU A 139 9.90 -6.27 -19.45
CA LEU A 139 11.15 -5.63 -19.03
C LEU A 139 12.39 -6.33 -19.60
N PHE A 140 12.36 -7.66 -19.68
CA PHE A 140 13.48 -8.46 -20.20
C PHE A 140 13.52 -8.54 -21.73
N MET A 141 12.40 -8.24 -22.41
CA MET A 141 12.35 -8.26 -23.88
C MET A 141 12.83 -6.97 -24.54
N ILE A 142 12.99 -5.88 -23.76
CA ILE A 142 13.44 -4.57 -24.28
C ILE A 142 14.97 -4.51 -24.41
N GLU A 143 15.71 -5.48 -23.84
CA GLU A 143 17.18 -5.49 -23.84
C GLU A 143 17.82 -6.15 -25.08
N GLU A 144 17.04 -6.58 -26.10
CA GLU A 144 17.56 -7.28 -27.30
C GLU A 144 17.61 -6.41 -28.57
N GLU A 145 17.49 -5.08 -28.48
CA GLU A 145 17.72 -4.14 -29.58
C GLU A 145 18.96 -3.26 -29.33
#